data_77212eeeff40dfc5c172115a618bcf19
#
_entry.id   77212eeeff40dfc5c172115a618bcf19
#
_cell.length_a   1.000
_cell.length_b   1.000
_cell.length_c   1.000
_cell.angle_alpha   90.00
_cell.angle_beta   90.00
_cell.angle_gamma   90.00
#
_symmetry.space_group_name_H-M   'P 1'
#
loop_
_entity.id
_entity.type
_entity.pdbx_description
1 polymer ?
#
loop_
_entity_poly.entity_id
_entity_poly.type
_entity_poly.pdbx_seq_one_letter_code
_entity_poly.pdbx_strand_id
1 'polypeptide(L)'
;MAVAMGSYASATAQNSNVAYQDNNVRFTVITDGAVRMEYAPDGKFLDDRSFVAVNRSYPAAKFQVKAKGKKVEIATDCFKLSYLKGSGKFTDKNLVITSAKSKKAIPFSWKPGTKDNANLKGTYRTLDGYDGEYKDGKTDQKMPIEDGLLSKSGWTFIDDSENYTFDNSDWAWVKERPNQGNTQDWYFLAYGHNYKKALKDYTTFAGKVPLPPRYAFGYWWSRYWSYSDNELRSLVDNMKNYGFPLDVLVIDMDWHHTEAGKGAWGGYAWNERLFPDHAKFLKWVKGNNINVTFNLHPADGVHAYDTHYSDLAEWMGMNPAEKKDIPWLASDKRFMEGWYGKILRPMEKEG
;
A
#
# COMPACT_ATOMS: atom_id res chain seq x y z
N MET A 1 7.21 12.06 -16.31
CA MET A 1 7.23 10.65 -16.77
C MET A 1 5.83 10.09 -16.64
N ALA A 2 5.17 9.76 -17.76
CA ALA A 2 3.87 9.13 -17.74
C ALA A 2 4.04 7.70 -17.21
N VAL A 3 3.51 7.42 -16.03
CA VAL A 3 3.32 6.03 -15.59
C VAL A 3 2.23 5.45 -16.47
N ALA A 4 2.60 4.60 -17.42
CA ALA A 4 1.66 3.84 -18.22
C ALA A 4 0.86 2.93 -17.28
N MET A 5 -0.38 3.31 -16.99
CA MET A 5 -1.36 2.41 -16.41
C MET A 5 -1.72 1.40 -17.50
N GLY A 6 -1.12 0.21 -17.41
CA GLY A 6 -1.48 -0.91 -18.26
C GLY A 6 -2.91 -1.33 -17.96
N SER A 7 -3.77 -1.30 -18.96
CA SER A 7 -5.10 -1.88 -18.94
C SER A 7 -5.00 -3.37 -18.65
N TYR A 8 -5.38 -3.78 -17.45
CA TYR A 8 -5.48 -5.20 -17.10
C TYR A 8 -6.83 -5.71 -17.57
N ALA A 9 -6.83 -6.39 -18.73
CA ALA A 9 -7.97 -7.15 -19.19
C ALA A 9 -8.29 -8.26 -18.18
N SER A 10 -9.53 -8.32 -17.72
CA SER A 10 -10.09 -9.43 -16.94
C SER A 10 -10.15 -10.67 -17.82
N ALA A 11 -9.13 -11.50 -17.78
CA ALA A 11 -9.17 -12.84 -18.34
C ALA A 11 -9.59 -13.79 -17.21
N THR A 12 -10.78 -14.34 -17.28
CA THR A 12 -11.18 -15.55 -16.56
C THR A 12 -10.44 -16.74 -17.13
N ALA A 13 -9.14 -16.81 -16.95
CA ALA A 13 -8.38 -18.03 -17.17
C ALA A 13 -8.67 -18.94 -15.97
N GLN A 14 -9.20 -20.13 -16.25
CA GLN A 14 -9.34 -21.19 -15.26
C GLN A 14 -7.98 -21.42 -14.61
N ASN A 15 -7.86 -21.05 -13.34
CA ASN A 15 -6.57 -20.96 -12.64
C ASN A 15 -6.04 -22.39 -12.46
N SER A 16 -5.07 -22.81 -13.26
CA SER A 16 -4.46 -24.16 -13.24
C SER A 16 -3.86 -24.55 -11.88
N ASN A 17 -3.76 -23.60 -10.95
CA ASN A 17 -3.19 -23.74 -9.61
C ASN A 17 -4.23 -24.07 -8.53
N VAL A 18 -5.53 -24.18 -8.86
CA VAL A 18 -6.53 -24.66 -7.91
C VAL A 18 -6.30 -26.14 -7.65
N ALA A 19 -5.78 -26.47 -6.47
CA ALA A 19 -5.45 -27.84 -6.10
C ALA A 19 -6.66 -28.63 -5.58
N TYR A 20 -7.61 -27.94 -4.97
CA TYR A 20 -8.85 -28.52 -4.47
C TYR A 20 -9.93 -27.44 -4.36
N GLN A 21 -11.13 -27.82 -4.70
CA GLN A 21 -12.33 -27.00 -4.48
C GLN A 21 -13.53 -27.89 -4.20
N ASP A 22 -14.33 -27.51 -3.22
CA ASP A 22 -15.68 -28.05 -2.98
C ASP A 22 -16.70 -26.90 -2.93
N ASN A 23 -17.86 -27.12 -2.36
CA ASN A 23 -18.92 -26.11 -2.34
C ASN A 23 -18.54 -24.85 -1.55
N ASN A 24 -17.68 -24.97 -0.53
CA ASN A 24 -17.40 -23.90 0.42
C ASN A 24 -15.91 -23.63 0.63
N VAL A 25 -15.04 -24.49 0.11
CA VAL A 25 -13.60 -24.38 0.37
C VAL A 25 -12.83 -24.45 -0.94
N ARG A 26 -11.82 -23.58 -1.08
CA ARG A 26 -10.88 -23.59 -2.21
C ARG A 26 -9.44 -23.50 -1.69
N PHE A 27 -8.56 -24.34 -2.22
CA PHE A 27 -7.12 -24.26 -2.03
C PHE A 27 -6.42 -23.98 -3.35
N THR A 28 -5.68 -22.88 -3.41
CA THR A 28 -4.91 -22.46 -4.59
C THR A 28 -3.43 -22.47 -4.25
N VAL A 29 -2.63 -23.30 -4.90
CA VAL A 29 -1.17 -23.32 -4.74
C VAL A 29 -0.59 -22.19 -5.59
N ILE A 30 -0.06 -21.15 -4.95
CA ILE A 30 0.49 -19.96 -5.61
C ILE A 30 1.89 -20.26 -6.15
N THR A 31 2.73 -20.86 -5.30
CA THR A 31 4.07 -21.38 -5.61
C THR A 31 4.30 -22.67 -4.83
N ASP A 32 5.44 -23.31 -5.00
CA ASP A 32 5.81 -24.45 -4.15
C ASP A 32 5.92 -24.10 -2.65
N GLY A 33 6.09 -22.81 -2.31
CA GLY A 33 6.16 -22.31 -0.93
C GLY A 33 4.93 -21.53 -0.47
N ALA A 34 3.93 -21.28 -1.32
CA ALA A 34 2.80 -20.43 -0.94
C ALA A 34 1.46 -21.04 -1.38
N VAL A 35 0.47 -20.99 -0.48
CA VAL A 35 -0.90 -21.46 -0.72
C VAL A 35 -1.91 -20.45 -0.18
N ARG A 36 -2.97 -20.20 -0.99
CA ARG A 36 -4.18 -19.50 -0.55
C ARG A 36 -5.22 -20.51 -0.13
N MET A 37 -5.89 -20.24 0.97
CA MET A 37 -6.91 -21.08 1.59
C MET A 37 -8.16 -20.24 1.82
N GLU A 38 -9.25 -20.65 1.21
CA GLU A 38 -10.50 -19.88 1.22
C GLU A 38 -11.66 -20.72 1.73
N TYR A 39 -12.44 -20.11 2.60
CA TYR A 39 -13.75 -20.60 2.99
C TYR A 39 -14.80 -19.53 2.72
N ALA A 40 -15.84 -19.88 1.98
CA ALA A 40 -16.99 -19.03 1.66
C ALA A 40 -18.29 -19.80 1.94
N PRO A 41 -19.14 -19.38 2.89
CA PRO A 41 -20.33 -20.13 3.28
C PRO A 41 -21.34 -20.28 2.15
N ASP A 42 -21.36 -19.35 1.20
CA ASP A 42 -22.22 -19.34 0.01
C ASP A 42 -21.54 -19.92 -1.24
N GLY A 43 -20.32 -20.41 -1.11
CA GLY A 43 -19.52 -20.97 -2.22
C GLY A 43 -19.00 -19.93 -3.22
N LYS A 44 -19.15 -18.64 -2.93
CA LYS A 44 -18.67 -17.57 -3.80
C LYS A 44 -17.27 -17.11 -3.36
N PHE A 45 -16.27 -17.63 -4.04
CA PHE A 45 -14.88 -17.24 -3.80
C PHE A 45 -14.57 -15.90 -4.46
N LEU A 46 -13.85 -15.04 -3.73
CA LEU A 46 -13.58 -13.68 -4.15
C LEU A 46 -12.19 -13.59 -4.80
N ASP A 47 -12.15 -13.24 -6.09
CA ASP A 47 -10.92 -13.07 -6.84
C ASP A 47 -10.57 -11.61 -7.14
N ASP A 48 -11.26 -10.66 -6.47
CA ASP A 48 -10.90 -9.25 -6.52
C ASP A 48 -9.56 -8.99 -5.83
N ARG A 49 -8.86 -7.96 -6.27
CA ARG A 49 -7.64 -7.49 -5.62
C ARG A 49 -7.95 -7.01 -4.20
N SER A 50 -7.01 -7.23 -3.27
CA SER A 50 -7.10 -6.75 -1.89
C SER A 50 -5.83 -6.01 -1.49
N PHE A 51 -5.78 -5.47 -0.27
CA PHE A 51 -4.57 -4.87 0.28
C PHE A 51 -3.44 -5.88 0.48
N VAL A 52 -3.75 -7.16 0.64
CA VAL A 52 -2.76 -8.24 0.77
C VAL A 52 -2.35 -8.81 -0.57
N ALA A 53 -3.30 -8.97 -1.50
CA ALA A 53 -3.06 -9.65 -2.78
C ALA A 53 -3.59 -8.84 -3.96
N VAL A 54 -2.68 -8.23 -4.68
CA VAL A 54 -3.00 -7.47 -5.91
C VAL A 54 -2.96 -8.33 -7.16
N ASN A 55 -2.25 -9.47 -7.13
CA ASN A 55 -2.21 -10.43 -8.22
C ASN A 55 -3.08 -11.64 -7.89
N ARG A 56 -3.94 -12.04 -8.83
CA ARG A 56 -4.82 -13.22 -8.71
C ARG A 56 -4.54 -14.27 -9.78
N SER A 57 -3.61 -14.00 -10.69
CA SER A 57 -3.12 -14.95 -11.69
C SER A 57 -1.66 -15.30 -11.36
N TYR A 58 -1.36 -16.59 -11.31
CA TYR A 58 -0.07 -17.07 -10.83
C TYR A 58 0.58 -17.96 -11.91
N PRO A 59 1.93 -18.01 -11.97
CA PRO A 59 2.63 -19.01 -12.77
C PRO A 59 2.24 -20.43 -12.35
N ALA A 60 2.30 -21.37 -13.28
CA ALA A 60 1.99 -22.77 -12.98
C ALA A 60 2.88 -23.30 -11.85
N ALA A 61 2.25 -23.79 -10.77
CA ALA A 61 2.94 -24.33 -9.60
C ALA A 61 3.02 -25.87 -9.69
N LYS A 62 4.06 -26.46 -9.08
CA LYS A 62 4.22 -27.91 -8.97
C LYS A 62 3.65 -28.39 -7.64
N PHE A 63 2.65 -29.24 -7.70
CA PHE A 63 2.05 -29.87 -6.51
C PHE A 63 1.44 -31.22 -6.84
N GLN A 64 1.18 -31.99 -5.79
CA GLN A 64 0.47 -33.26 -5.86
C GLN A 64 -0.76 -33.20 -4.98
N VAL A 65 -1.87 -33.76 -5.44
CA VAL A 65 -3.11 -33.87 -4.68
C VAL A 65 -3.46 -35.34 -4.47
N LYS A 66 -3.74 -35.71 -3.22
CA LYS A 66 -4.25 -37.05 -2.86
C LYS A 66 -5.55 -36.89 -2.10
N ALA A 67 -6.64 -37.35 -2.65
CA ALA A 67 -7.95 -37.37 -2.02
C ALA A 67 -8.30 -38.82 -1.64
N LYS A 68 -8.09 -39.20 -0.36
CA LYS A 68 -8.40 -40.53 0.17
C LYS A 68 -9.42 -40.44 1.30
N GLY A 69 -10.56 -41.10 1.16
CA GLY A 69 -11.62 -41.07 2.16
C GLY A 69 -12.09 -39.65 2.45
N LYS A 70 -12.12 -39.26 3.72
CA LYS A 70 -12.57 -37.93 4.18
C LYS A 70 -11.47 -36.86 4.12
N LYS A 71 -10.26 -37.15 3.70
CA LYS A 71 -9.14 -36.20 3.68
C LYS A 71 -8.72 -35.84 2.26
N VAL A 72 -8.31 -34.60 2.08
CA VAL A 72 -7.49 -34.15 0.95
C VAL A 72 -6.12 -33.73 1.47
N GLU A 73 -5.08 -34.16 0.77
CA GLU A 73 -3.69 -33.78 1.03
C GLU A 73 -3.14 -33.10 -0.22
N ILE A 74 -2.56 -31.92 -0.02
CA ILE A 74 -1.88 -31.15 -1.06
C ILE A 74 -0.41 -31.07 -0.65
N ALA A 75 0.48 -31.52 -1.51
CA ALA A 75 1.92 -31.57 -1.21
C ALA A 75 2.72 -30.81 -2.27
N THR A 76 3.69 -30.04 -1.82
CA THR A 76 4.71 -29.38 -2.63
C THR A 76 6.09 -29.77 -2.09
N ASP A 77 7.16 -29.20 -2.66
CA ASP A 77 8.51 -29.38 -2.16
C ASP A 77 8.75 -28.68 -0.79
N CYS A 78 7.88 -27.71 -0.40
CA CYS A 78 8.02 -26.93 0.81
C CYS A 78 7.06 -27.35 1.93
N PHE A 79 5.86 -27.78 1.61
CA PHE A 79 4.83 -28.10 2.61
C PHE A 79 3.93 -29.27 2.20
N LYS A 80 3.21 -29.80 3.20
CA LYS A 80 2.09 -30.69 3.06
C LYS A 80 0.90 -30.13 3.83
N LEU A 81 -0.19 -29.79 3.13
CA LEU A 81 -1.47 -29.39 3.69
C LEU A 81 -2.40 -30.59 3.75
N SER A 82 -3.10 -30.75 4.87
CA SER A 82 -4.13 -31.78 5.07
C SER A 82 -5.41 -31.13 5.57
N TYR A 83 -6.52 -31.38 4.89
CA TYR A 83 -7.85 -30.85 5.21
C TYR A 83 -8.90 -31.96 5.26
N LEU A 84 -9.86 -31.84 6.21
CA LEU A 84 -11.01 -32.75 6.31
C LEU A 84 -12.12 -32.27 5.37
N LYS A 85 -12.37 -32.97 4.28
CA LYS A 85 -13.33 -32.60 3.23
C LYS A 85 -14.73 -32.39 3.82
N GLY A 86 -15.41 -31.33 3.34
CA GLY A 86 -16.76 -31.00 3.72
C GLY A 86 -16.94 -30.53 5.17
N SER A 87 -15.84 -30.23 5.88
CA SER A 87 -15.91 -29.71 7.25
C SER A 87 -16.07 -28.19 7.36
N GLY A 88 -16.09 -27.47 6.22
CA GLY A 88 -16.35 -26.04 6.17
C GLY A 88 -15.22 -25.17 6.73
N LYS A 89 -15.58 -24.19 7.52
CA LYS A 89 -14.67 -23.19 8.12
C LYS A 89 -13.42 -23.83 8.74
N PHE A 90 -12.24 -23.25 8.47
CA PHE A 90 -10.97 -23.77 8.94
C PHE A 90 -10.80 -23.61 10.46
N THR A 91 -10.41 -24.70 11.10
CA THR A 91 -10.15 -24.80 12.55
C THR A 91 -8.92 -25.68 12.79
N ASP A 92 -8.42 -25.69 14.01
CA ASP A 92 -7.32 -26.55 14.46
C ASP A 92 -7.63 -28.07 14.39
N LYS A 93 -8.92 -28.43 14.20
CA LYS A 93 -9.39 -29.82 14.11
C LYS A 93 -9.44 -30.35 12.68
N ASN A 94 -9.54 -29.45 11.66
CA ASN A 94 -9.78 -29.86 10.29
C ASN A 94 -8.71 -29.43 9.29
N LEU A 95 -7.77 -28.54 9.66
CA LEU A 95 -6.70 -28.04 8.80
C LEU A 95 -5.35 -28.13 9.50
N VAL A 96 -4.37 -28.76 8.84
CA VAL A 96 -2.98 -28.84 9.31
C VAL A 96 -2.04 -28.62 8.14
N ILE A 97 -1.00 -27.83 8.35
CA ILE A 97 0.10 -27.67 7.38
C ILE A 97 1.41 -28.05 8.09
N THR A 98 2.17 -28.95 7.47
CA THR A 98 3.47 -29.37 7.95
C THR A 98 4.55 -29.07 6.92
N SER A 99 5.81 -28.96 7.37
CA SER A 99 6.94 -28.94 6.45
C SER A 99 6.97 -30.18 5.56
N ALA A 100 7.46 -30.04 4.33
CA ALA A 100 7.72 -31.18 3.47
C ALA A 100 8.79 -32.10 4.12
N LYS A 101 8.71 -33.40 3.82
CA LYS A 101 9.73 -34.37 4.25
C LYS A 101 11.00 -34.23 3.42
N SER A 102 11.83 -33.27 3.74
CA SER A 102 13.14 -33.06 3.14
C SER A 102 14.20 -32.95 4.22
N LYS A 103 15.40 -33.49 3.98
CA LYS A 103 16.55 -33.38 4.93
C LYS A 103 16.99 -31.93 5.17
N LYS A 104 16.58 -30.98 4.29
CA LYS A 104 16.87 -29.55 4.38
C LYS A 104 15.73 -28.73 4.92
N ALA A 105 14.54 -29.32 5.13
CA ALA A 105 13.39 -28.62 5.65
C ALA A 105 13.52 -28.42 7.17
N ILE A 106 13.20 -27.23 7.64
CA ILE A 106 13.00 -26.98 9.07
C ILE A 106 11.65 -27.59 9.43
N PRO A 107 11.59 -28.53 10.37
CA PRO A 107 10.33 -29.14 10.76
C PRO A 107 9.40 -28.12 11.42
N PHE A 108 8.19 -28.00 10.89
CA PHE A 108 7.10 -27.27 11.54
C PHE A 108 5.78 -28.04 11.40
N SER A 109 4.85 -27.74 12.29
CA SER A 109 3.45 -28.16 12.20
C SER A 109 2.60 -26.96 12.61
N TRP A 110 1.81 -26.47 11.69
CA TRP A 110 0.91 -25.34 11.88
C TRP A 110 -0.54 -25.79 11.78
N LYS A 111 -1.38 -25.23 12.63
CA LYS A 111 -2.84 -25.31 12.57
C LYS A 111 -3.41 -23.90 12.84
N PRO A 112 -4.67 -23.62 12.47
CA PRO A 112 -5.34 -22.39 12.89
C PRO A 112 -5.18 -22.12 14.38
N GLY A 113 -4.74 -20.89 14.73
CA GLY A 113 -4.45 -20.50 16.11
C GLY A 113 -3.02 -20.78 16.60
N THR A 114 -2.14 -21.41 15.80
CA THR A 114 -0.72 -21.57 16.17
C THR A 114 -0.04 -20.19 16.24
N LYS A 115 0.57 -19.88 17.39
CA LYS A 115 1.34 -18.65 17.59
C LYS A 115 2.75 -18.79 17.06
N ASP A 116 3.25 -17.74 16.41
CA ASP A 116 4.64 -17.63 15.99
C ASP A 116 5.46 -16.92 17.07
N ASN A 117 6.26 -17.67 17.82
CA ASN A 117 7.11 -17.11 18.87
C ASN A 117 8.54 -16.78 18.41
N ALA A 118 8.83 -16.95 17.13
CA ALA A 118 10.17 -16.77 16.57
C ALA A 118 10.17 -15.80 15.36
N ASN A 119 9.13 -14.97 15.27
CA ASN A 119 9.01 -13.93 14.23
C ASN A 119 10.18 -12.95 14.31
N LEU A 120 10.74 -12.58 13.16
CA LEU A 120 11.88 -11.67 13.07
C LEU A 120 11.48 -10.20 13.27
N LYS A 121 10.18 -9.96 13.43
CA LYS A 121 9.55 -8.66 13.58
C LYS A 121 9.61 -7.81 12.31
N GLY A 122 8.81 -6.76 12.29
CA GLY A 122 8.77 -5.73 11.26
C GLY A 122 9.59 -4.51 11.61
N THR A 123 9.14 -3.38 11.11
CA THR A 123 9.68 -2.06 11.45
C THR A 123 8.60 -1.23 12.13
N TYR A 124 9.00 -0.15 12.78
CA TYR A 124 8.05 0.84 13.27
C TYR A 124 7.33 1.52 12.11
N ARG A 125 6.07 1.86 12.29
CA ARG A 125 5.25 2.53 11.28
C ARG A 125 5.57 4.01 11.15
N THR A 126 6.06 4.62 12.23
CA THR A 126 6.49 6.01 12.28
C THR A 126 7.75 6.14 13.11
N LEU A 127 8.57 7.14 12.77
CA LEU A 127 9.75 7.53 13.54
C LEU A 127 9.56 8.89 14.23
N ASP A 128 8.41 9.53 14.04
CA ASP A 128 8.13 10.85 14.61
C ASP A 128 8.04 10.79 16.14
N GLY A 129 9.02 11.38 16.82
CA GLY A 129 9.11 11.37 18.28
C GLY A 129 9.27 9.98 18.89
N TYR A 130 9.59 8.98 18.07
CA TYR A 130 9.65 7.60 18.49
C TYR A 130 11.10 7.15 18.69
N ASP A 131 11.47 6.92 19.93
CA ASP A 131 12.80 6.47 20.39
C ASP A 131 12.80 4.99 20.87
N GLY A 132 11.76 4.24 20.55
CA GLY A 132 11.50 2.89 21.07
C GLY A 132 10.48 2.89 22.20
N GLU A 133 10.03 4.05 22.65
CA GLU A 133 9.00 4.22 23.67
C GLU A 133 7.94 5.19 23.16
N TYR A 134 6.67 4.83 23.30
CA TYR A 134 5.56 5.72 22.96
C TYR A 134 5.24 6.58 24.18
N LYS A 135 5.30 7.90 23.99
CA LYS A 135 4.91 8.87 25.01
C LYS A 135 3.64 9.59 24.54
N ASP A 136 2.53 9.25 25.13
CA ASP A 136 1.23 9.91 24.88
C ASP A 136 1.06 11.18 25.72
N GLY A 137 2.14 11.66 26.35
CA GLY A 137 2.14 12.78 27.29
C GLY A 137 1.67 12.40 28.70
N LYS A 138 1.26 11.17 28.95
CA LYS A 138 0.77 10.67 30.25
C LYS A 138 1.37 9.34 30.67
N THR A 139 1.76 8.49 29.73
CA THR A 139 2.32 7.16 30.00
C THR A 139 3.50 6.88 29.08
N ASP A 140 4.64 6.50 29.65
CA ASP A 140 5.79 5.99 28.91
C ASP A 140 5.54 4.51 28.63
N GLN A 141 4.87 4.20 27.51
CA GLN A 141 4.64 2.81 27.09
C GLN A 141 5.56 2.45 25.93
N LYS A 142 6.30 1.36 26.10
CA LYS A 142 7.03 0.76 24.98
C LYS A 142 6.04 0.21 23.95
N MET A 143 6.09 0.71 22.74
CA MET A 143 5.38 0.09 21.65
C MET A 143 6.15 -1.13 21.15
N PRO A 144 5.58 -2.35 21.24
CA PRO A 144 6.22 -3.52 20.68
C PRO A 144 6.27 -3.38 19.15
N ILE A 145 7.40 -3.79 18.57
CA ILE A 145 7.49 -3.95 17.11
C ILE A 145 6.53 -5.08 16.71
N GLU A 146 5.65 -4.82 15.77
CA GLU A 146 4.71 -5.79 15.23
C GLU A 146 5.42 -6.94 14.52
N ASP A 147 4.73 -8.07 14.36
CA ASP A 147 5.24 -9.20 13.60
C ASP A 147 5.43 -8.82 12.13
N GLY A 148 6.60 -9.17 11.59
CA GLY A 148 6.93 -8.99 10.19
C GLY A 148 6.62 -10.24 9.36
N LEU A 149 6.96 -10.16 8.08
CA LEU A 149 6.72 -11.26 7.13
C LEU A 149 7.58 -12.49 7.40
N LEU A 150 8.75 -12.34 8.02
CA LEU A 150 9.72 -13.43 8.16
C LEU A 150 9.81 -13.96 9.59
N SER A 151 10.00 -15.27 9.71
CA SER A 151 10.13 -15.96 10.99
C SER A 151 11.18 -17.05 10.95
N LYS A 152 11.87 -17.26 12.09
CA LYS A 152 12.74 -18.42 12.31
C LYS A 152 11.94 -19.72 12.40
N SER A 153 10.61 -19.65 12.63
CA SER A 153 9.71 -20.82 12.58
C SER A 153 9.59 -21.42 11.18
N GLY A 154 10.07 -20.70 10.13
CA GLY A 154 10.13 -21.20 8.75
C GLY A 154 8.80 -21.11 8.00
N TRP A 155 7.82 -20.42 8.56
CA TRP A 155 6.50 -20.19 7.96
C TRP A 155 5.94 -18.83 8.33
N THR A 156 4.97 -18.38 7.54
CA THR A 156 4.18 -17.16 7.80
C THR A 156 2.73 -17.41 7.45
N PHE A 157 1.84 -16.92 8.29
CA PHE A 157 0.40 -16.92 8.10
C PHE A 157 -0.08 -15.47 7.92
N ILE A 158 -0.91 -15.23 6.92
CA ILE A 158 -1.49 -13.92 6.63
C ILE A 158 -3.00 -14.10 6.50
N ASP A 159 -3.76 -13.37 7.30
CA ASP A 159 -5.22 -13.33 7.25
C ASP A 159 -5.67 -12.10 6.47
N ASP A 160 -6.32 -12.31 5.33
CA ASP A 160 -6.87 -11.28 4.45
C ASP A 160 -8.40 -11.18 4.56
N SER A 161 -9.02 -11.95 5.49
CA SER A 161 -10.48 -12.14 5.54
C SER A 161 -11.27 -10.84 5.74
N GLU A 162 -10.73 -9.92 6.55
CA GLU A 162 -11.39 -8.67 6.94
C GLU A 162 -10.89 -7.44 6.15
N ASN A 163 -9.88 -7.61 5.29
CA ASN A 163 -9.36 -6.50 4.49
C ASN A 163 -10.33 -6.12 3.38
N TYR A 164 -10.37 -4.83 3.06
CA TYR A 164 -11.08 -4.33 1.89
C TYR A 164 -10.51 -4.91 0.60
N THR A 165 -11.35 -4.95 -0.41
CA THR A 165 -10.96 -5.27 -1.79
C THR A 165 -11.02 -4.02 -2.65
N PHE A 166 -10.55 -4.13 -3.89
CA PHE A 166 -10.65 -3.04 -4.86
C PHE A 166 -11.72 -3.36 -5.90
N ASP A 167 -12.43 -2.33 -6.33
CA ASP A 167 -13.28 -2.42 -7.51
C ASP A 167 -12.42 -2.57 -8.79
N ASN A 168 -13.06 -2.89 -9.92
CA ASN A 168 -12.38 -3.07 -11.21
C ASN A 168 -12.46 -1.83 -12.10
N SER A 169 -12.68 -0.63 -11.52
CA SER A 169 -12.68 0.62 -12.26
C SER A 169 -11.27 1.06 -12.63
N ASP A 170 -11.14 1.98 -13.58
CA ASP A 170 -9.85 2.54 -14.01
C ASP A 170 -9.13 3.25 -12.86
N TRP A 171 -9.89 3.90 -11.99
CA TRP A 171 -9.42 4.40 -10.69
C TRP A 171 -9.90 3.44 -9.60
N ALA A 172 -9.12 2.39 -9.37
CA ALA A 172 -9.48 1.35 -8.41
C ALA A 172 -9.75 1.94 -7.01
N TRP A 173 -10.93 1.68 -6.49
CA TRP A 173 -11.36 2.16 -5.18
C TRP A 173 -11.65 1.00 -4.24
N VAL A 174 -11.53 1.27 -2.94
CA VAL A 174 -11.81 0.26 -1.91
C VAL A 174 -13.30 -0.07 -1.84
N LYS A 175 -13.61 -1.33 -1.64
CA LYS A 175 -14.97 -1.82 -1.37
C LYS A 175 -14.95 -2.87 -0.27
N GLU A 176 -16.03 -2.95 0.47
CA GLU A 176 -16.21 -3.98 1.50
C GLU A 176 -16.27 -5.38 0.88
N ARG A 177 -15.79 -6.37 1.64
CA ARG A 177 -15.94 -7.77 1.26
C ARG A 177 -17.38 -8.22 1.50
N PRO A 178 -17.97 -9.02 0.60
CA PRO A 178 -19.22 -9.69 0.90
C PRO A 178 -19.02 -10.71 2.04
N ASN A 179 -20.04 -10.89 2.88
CA ASN A 179 -20.05 -11.84 4.00
C ASN A 179 -18.89 -11.67 5.01
N GLN A 180 -18.47 -10.43 5.26
CA GLN A 180 -17.44 -10.10 6.25
C GLN A 180 -17.75 -10.77 7.59
N GLY A 181 -16.72 -11.26 8.31
CA GLY A 181 -16.86 -12.02 9.54
C GLY A 181 -17.21 -13.51 9.38
N ASN A 182 -17.74 -13.92 8.23
CA ASN A 182 -18.15 -15.31 7.97
C ASN A 182 -17.27 -16.05 6.96
N THR A 183 -16.37 -15.35 6.27
CA THR A 183 -15.43 -15.91 5.30
C THR A 183 -14.05 -16.08 5.90
N GLN A 184 -13.21 -16.90 5.26
CA GLN A 184 -11.77 -16.95 5.53
C GLN A 184 -11.05 -16.86 4.19
N ASP A 185 -10.05 -15.98 4.10
CA ASP A 185 -9.17 -15.80 2.95
C ASP A 185 -7.75 -15.66 3.48
N TRP A 186 -7.05 -16.78 3.51
CA TRP A 186 -5.79 -16.95 4.20
C TRP A 186 -4.66 -17.29 3.26
N TYR A 187 -3.50 -16.75 3.53
CA TYR A 187 -2.27 -17.08 2.84
C TYR A 187 -1.31 -17.72 3.82
N PHE A 188 -0.66 -18.79 3.37
CA PHE A 188 0.37 -19.46 4.14
C PHE A 188 1.62 -19.60 3.29
N LEU A 189 2.77 -19.19 3.85
CA LEU A 189 4.08 -19.32 3.24
C LEU A 189 4.91 -20.33 4.05
N ALA A 190 5.53 -21.26 3.37
CA ALA A 190 6.43 -22.26 3.91
C ALA A 190 7.80 -22.14 3.24
N TYR A 191 8.80 -21.68 3.96
CA TYR A 191 10.10 -21.33 3.36
C TYR A 191 11.31 -21.84 4.16
N GLY A 192 11.09 -22.40 5.36
CA GLY A 192 12.18 -22.77 6.26
C GLY A 192 13.05 -21.55 6.58
N HIS A 193 14.35 -21.61 6.31
CA HIS A 193 15.24 -20.45 6.46
C HIS A 193 15.60 -19.79 5.12
N ASN A 194 14.89 -20.12 4.04
CA ASN A 194 15.09 -19.45 2.75
C ASN A 194 14.27 -18.16 2.68
N TYR A 195 14.69 -17.14 3.43
CA TYR A 195 14.00 -15.85 3.53
C TYR A 195 13.87 -15.12 2.19
N LYS A 196 14.87 -15.24 1.30
CA LYS A 196 14.79 -14.66 -0.05
C LYS A 196 13.68 -15.30 -0.88
N LYS A 197 13.49 -16.63 -0.71
CA LYS A 197 12.38 -17.33 -1.36
C LYS A 197 11.03 -16.87 -0.79
N ALA A 198 10.92 -16.68 0.52
CA ALA A 198 9.70 -16.16 1.16
C ALA A 198 9.30 -14.82 0.57
N LEU A 199 10.22 -13.87 0.44
CA LEU A 199 9.98 -12.58 -0.20
C LEU A 199 9.56 -12.71 -1.66
N LYS A 200 10.19 -13.59 -2.42
CA LYS A 200 9.82 -13.86 -3.81
C LYS A 200 8.43 -14.47 -3.93
N ASP A 201 8.09 -15.44 -3.09
CA ASP A 201 6.77 -16.07 -3.07
C ASP A 201 5.69 -15.06 -2.65
N TYR A 202 5.98 -14.23 -1.65
CA TYR A 202 5.10 -13.15 -1.21
C TYR A 202 4.81 -12.16 -2.34
N THR A 203 5.83 -11.67 -3.03
CA THR A 203 5.65 -10.69 -4.12
C THR A 203 4.92 -11.27 -5.33
N THR A 204 4.78 -12.60 -5.45
CA THR A 204 3.98 -13.23 -6.50
C THR A 204 2.50 -12.87 -6.39
N PHE A 205 1.96 -12.77 -5.18
CA PHE A 205 0.57 -12.36 -4.97
C PHE A 205 0.42 -10.92 -4.44
N ALA A 206 1.33 -10.44 -3.61
CA ALA A 206 1.26 -9.11 -3.04
C ALA A 206 1.72 -8.00 -4.01
N GLY A 207 2.33 -8.38 -5.13
CA GLY A 207 2.91 -7.43 -6.08
C GLY A 207 4.36 -7.08 -5.77
N LYS A 208 5.04 -6.55 -6.77
CA LYS A 208 6.43 -6.14 -6.66
C LYS A 208 6.52 -4.79 -5.94
N VAL A 209 7.49 -4.65 -5.05
CA VAL A 209 7.85 -3.35 -4.49
C VAL A 209 8.44 -2.49 -5.60
N PRO A 210 7.88 -1.30 -5.90
CA PRO A 210 8.45 -0.42 -6.90
C PRO A 210 9.82 0.09 -6.43
N LEU A 211 10.77 0.17 -7.35
CA LEU A 211 12.03 0.81 -7.08
C LEU A 211 11.86 2.33 -7.17
N PRO A 212 12.02 3.08 -6.09
CA PRO A 212 11.90 4.52 -6.14
C PRO A 212 13.05 5.14 -6.96
N PRO A 213 12.88 6.35 -7.52
CA PRO A 213 13.94 7.03 -8.24
C PRO A 213 15.11 7.35 -7.32
N ARG A 214 16.32 7.42 -7.88
CA ARG A 214 17.55 7.58 -7.10
C ARG A 214 17.55 8.83 -6.24
N TYR A 215 17.01 9.95 -6.74
CA TYR A 215 16.98 11.21 -5.99
C TYR A 215 16.16 11.11 -4.68
N ALA A 216 15.21 10.17 -4.59
CA ALA A 216 14.44 9.96 -3.36
C ALA A 216 15.31 9.51 -2.17
N PHE A 217 16.48 8.96 -2.43
CA PHE A 217 17.49 8.58 -1.42
C PHE A 217 18.59 9.64 -1.24
N GLY A 218 18.49 10.77 -1.94
CA GLY A 218 19.45 11.84 -1.86
C GLY A 218 19.17 12.81 -0.70
N TYR A 219 19.76 13.99 -0.79
CA TYR A 219 19.60 15.01 0.23
C TYR A 219 18.37 15.87 -0.05
N TRP A 220 17.49 15.99 0.94
CA TRP A 220 16.28 16.78 0.93
C TRP A 220 16.49 18.00 1.83
N TRP A 221 16.37 19.22 1.30
CA TRP A 221 16.27 20.41 2.10
C TRP A 221 14.82 20.70 2.43
N SER A 222 14.50 20.77 3.71
CA SER A 222 13.19 21.20 4.20
C SER A 222 13.37 22.09 5.42
N ARG A 223 12.68 23.21 5.44
CA ARG A 223 12.63 24.10 6.59
C ARG A 223 11.31 24.88 6.59
N TYR A 224 10.63 24.90 7.73
CA TYR A 224 9.51 25.78 7.96
C TYR A 224 10.00 27.24 8.00
N TRP A 225 9.82 27.95 6.92
CA TRP A 225 10.24 29.34 6.73
C TRP A 225 9.55 29.92 5.50
N SER A 226 9.14 31.22 5.57
CA SER A 226 8.50 31.92 4.46
C SER A 226 9.52 32.35 3.40
N TYR A 227 10.13 31.38 2.71
CA TYR A 227 11.10 31.63 1.65
C TYR A 227 10.46 32.29 0.45
N SER A 228 11.11 33.35 -0.05
CA SER A 228 10.92 33.83 -1.42
C SER A 228 11.69 32.99 -2.43
N ASP A 229 11.32 33.08 -3.72
CA ASP A 229 12.04 32.43 -4.80
C ASP A 229 13.52 32.83 -4.84
N ASN A 230 13.84 34.11 -4.57
CA ASN A 230 15.21 34.62 -4.53
C ASN A 230 16.02 34.03 -3.36
N GLU A 231 15.42 33.87 -2.18
CA GLU A 231 16.08 33.25 -1.04
C GLU A 231 16.36 31.75 -1.29
N LEU A 232 15.43 31.05 -1.93
CA LEU A 232 15.65 29.64 -2.32
C LEU A 232 16.73 29.51 -3.41
N ARG A 233 16.81 30.45 -4.37
CA ARG A 233 17.92 30.49 -5.33
C ARG A 233 19.25 30.66 -4.63
N SER A 234 19.33 31.65 -3.71
CA SER A 234 20.53 31.89 -2.92
C SER A 234 20.91 30.65 -2.05
N LEU A 235 19.94 29.96 -1.50
CA LEU A 235 20.15 28.71 -0.75
C LEU A 235 20.80 27.65 -1.64
N VAL A 236 20.25 27.41 -2.84
CA VAL A 236 20.78 26.42 -3.80
C VAL A 236 22.21 26.78 -4.22
N ASP A 237 22.46 28.06 -4.51
CA ASP A 237 23.80 28.55 -4.88
C ASP A 237 24.80 28.38 -3.74
N ASN A 238 24.41 28.68 -2.51
CA ASN A 238 25.23 28.45 -1.32
C ASN A 238 25.58 26.96 -1.14
N MET A 239 24.59 26.08 -1.26
CA MET A 239 24.84 24.63 -1.18
C MET A 239 25.84 24.16 -2.21
N LYS A 240 25.72 24.63 -3.46
CA LYS A 240 26.68 24.34 -4.53
C LYS A 240 28.09 24.86 -4.18
N ASN A 241 28.20 26.09 -3.72
CA ASN A 241 29.47 26.72 -3.40
C ASN A 241 30.19 26.00 -2.26
N TYR A 242 29.45 25.45 -1.30
CA TYR A 242 29.99 24.64 -0.20
C TYR A 242 30.11 23.15 -0.52
N GLY A 243 29.74 22.72 -1.73
CA GLY A 243 29.84 21.32 -2.15
C GLY A 243 28.81 20.39 -1.52
N PHE A 244 27.70 20.92 -0.99
CA PHE A 244 26.59 20.11 -0.49
C PHE A 244 25.70 19.65 -1.64
N PRO A 245 25.52 18.34 -1.85
CA PRO A 245 24.58 17.84 -2.85
C PRO A 245 23.14 18.13 -2.39
N LEU A 246 22.31 18.64 -3.29
CA LEU A 246 20.88 18.85 -3.07
C LEU A 246 20.12 18.12 -4.18
N ASP A 247 19.31 17.16 -3.80
CA ASP A 247 18.51 16.36 -4.73
C ASP A 247 17.05 16.80 -4.76
N VAL A 248 16.51 17.21 -3.60
CA VAL A 248 15.12 17.64 -3.47
C VAL A 248 15.02 18.90 -2.64
N LEU A 249 14.36 19.91 -3.19
CA LEU A 249 13.98 21.14 -2.51
C LEU A 249 12.52 21.03 -2.07
N VAL A 250 12.30 20.98 -0.76
CA VAL A 250 10.96 21.07 -0.19
C VAL A 250 10.61 22.55 -0.01
N ILE A 251 9.53 22.98 -0.68
CA ILE A 251 8.97 24.30 -0.46
C ILE A 251 7.86 24.13 0.58
N ASP A 252 8.15 24.58 1.79
CA ASP A 252 7.25 24.48 2.92
C ASP A 252 6.15 25.54 2.83
N MET A 253 5.27 25.58 3.83
CA MET A 253 4.16 26.54 3.93
C MET A 253 4.53 27.91 3.36
N ASP A 254 3.60 28.79 3.16
CA ASP A 254 3.77 30.10 2.55
C ASP A 254 4.10 30.09 1.03
N TRP A 255 4.38 28.92 0.42
CA TRP A 255 4.37 28.85 -1.04
C TRP A 255 2.98 29.16 -1.61
N HIS A 256 1.93 28.87 -0.82
CA HIS A 256 0.55 29.29 -1.04
C HIS A 256 0.15 30.40 -0.06
N HIS A 257 -1.03 30.98 -0.26
CA HIS A 257 -1.55 32.01 0.63
C HIS A 257 -1.91 31.40 2.00
N THR A 258 -1.22 31.82 3.06
CA THR A 258 -1.44 31.42 4.44
C THR A 258 -2.22 32.46 5.26
N GLU A 259 -2.37 33.68 4.74
CA GLU A 259 -3.07 34.79 5.44
C GLU A 259 -4.57 34.87 5.09
N ALA A 260 -5.09 34.00 4.25
CA ALA A 260 -6.43 34.14 3.65
C ALA A 260 -7.62 33.80 4.57
N GLY A 261 -7.44 33.71 5.89
CA GLY A 261 -8.50 33.50 6.86
C GLY A 261 -8.52 32.10 7.46
N LYS A 262 -9.70 31.60 7.87
CA LYS A 262 -9.83 30.25 8.41
C LYS A 262 -9.36 29.23 7.38
N GLY A 263 -8.51 28.31 7.79
CA GLY A 263 -7.95 27.30 6.90
C GLY A 263 -6.70 27.74 6.16
N ALA A 264 -6.00 28.75 6.64
CA ALA A 264 -4.75 29.23 6.05
C ALA A 264 -3.63 28.17 5.95
N TRP A 265 -3.77 27.03 6.59
CA TRP A 265 -2.86 25.91 6.47
C TRP A 265 -3.05 25.13 5.17
N GLY A 266 -4.29 25.06 4.66
CA GLY A 266 -4.61 24.51 3.35
C GLY A 266 -4.53 25.57 2.26
N GLY A 267 -4.21 25.20 1.06
CA GLY A 267 -4.25 26.11 -0.09
C GLY A 267 -3.53 25.56 -1.30
N TYR A 268 -4.01 25.96 -2.46
CA TYR A 268 -3.52 25.52 -3.77
C TYR A 268 -3.35 26.70 -4.75
N ALA A 269 -3.19 27.91 -4.20
CA ALA A 269 -2.91 29.12 -4.96
C ALA A 269 -1.55 29.67 -4.57
N TRP A 270 -0.68 29.87 -5.57
CA TRP A 270 0.65 30.42 -5.32
C TRP A 270 0.60 31.80 -4.64
N ASN A 271 1.50 32.01 -3.72
CA ASN A 271 1.73 33.30 -3.09
C ASN A 271 2.63 34.14 -3.98
N GLU A 272 2.01 35.01 -4.80
CA GLU A 272 2.73 35.80 -5.80
C GLU A 272 3.69 36.82 -5.16
N ARG A 273 3.52 37.15 -3.89
CA ARG A 273 4.47 38.01 -3.16
C ARG A 273 5.82 37.31 -2.98
N LEU A 274 5.82 36.01 -2.70
CA LEU A 274 7.03 35.21 -2.51
C LEU A 274 7.53 34.60 -3.81
N PHE A 275 6.60 34.21 -4.70
CA PHE A 275 6.84 33.56 -5.98
C PHE A 275 6.16 34.31 -7.12
N PRO A 276 6.65 35.52 -7.48
CA PRO A 276 5.98 36.35 -8.50
C PRO A 276 5.96 35.71 -9.90
N ASP A 277 6.88 34.80 -10.18
CA ASP A 277 6.92 33.98 -11.40
C ASP A 277 7.32 32.55 -11.02
N HIS A 278 6.38 31.83 -10.42
CA HIS A 278 6.61 30.45 -9.96
C HIS A 278 6.99 29.50 -11.10
N ALA A 279 6.44 29.68 -12.31
CA ALA A 279 6.77 28.84 -13.45
C ALA A 279 8.25 29.00 -13.86
N LYS A 280 8.77 30.23 -13.85
CA LYS A 280 10.19 30.48 -14.12
C LYS A 280 11.08 29.97 -12.98
N PHE A 281 10.62 30.06 -11.75
CA PHE A 281 11.31 29.48 -10.59
C PHE A 281 11.42 27.95 -10.71
N LEU A 282 10.32 27.25 -10.94
CA LEU A 282 10.30 25.79 -11.09
C LEU A 282 11.17 25.32 -12.26
N LYS A 283 11.11 26.01 -13.40
CA LYS A 283 11.98 25.75 -14.54
C LYS A 283 13.46 25.92 -14.20
N TRP A 284 13.80 26.93 -13.39
CA TRP A 284 15.18 27.15 -12.93
C TRP A 284 15.64 26.04 -11.98
N VAL A 285 14.82 25.62 -11.01
CA VAL A 285 15.15 24.50 -10.11
C VAL A 285 15.42 23.23 -10.90
N LYS A 286 14.52 22.89 -11.83
CA LYS A 286 14.66 21.73 -12.71
C LYS A 286 15.92 21.80 -13.58
N GLY A 287 16.27 23.00 -14.08
CA GLY A 287 17.51 23.26 -14.83
C GLY A 287 18.78 23.06 -14.01
N ASN A 288 18.68 23.06 -12.68
CA ASN A 288 19.74 22.74 -11.75
C ASN A 288 19.77 21.25 -11.33
N ASN A 289 18.99 20.38 -11.97
CA ASN A 289 18.83 18.96 -11.64
C ASN A 289 18.31 18.71 -10.21
N ILE A 290 17.51 19.63 -9.68
CA ILE A 290 16.89 19.52 -8.36
C ILE A 290 15.42 19.24 -8.57
N ASN A 291 14.86 18.31 -7.81
CA ASN A 291 13.43 18.05 -7.78
C ASN A 291 12.76 18.94 -6.74
N VAL A 292 11.49 19.24 -6.96
CA VAL A 292 10.70 20.07 -6.03
C VAL A 292 9.57 19.23 -5.47
N THR A 293 9.25 19.46 -4.21
CA THR A 293 8.01 19.00 -3.59
C THR A 293 7.45 20.08 -2.70
N PHE A 294 6.12 20.07 -2.51
CA PHE A 294 5.42 21.02 -1.67
C PHE A 294 4.97 20.38 -0.37
N ASN A 295 4.93 21.18 0.69
CA ASN A 295 4.20 20.83 1.88
C ASN A 295 2.71 21.13 1.63
N LEU A 296 1.84 20.12 1.79
CA LEU A 296 0.40 20.22 1.60
C LEU A 296 -0.33 19.89 2.89
N HIS A 297 -1.36 20.68 3.22
CA HIS A 297 -2.25 20.46 4.36
C HIS A 297 -3.69 20.30 3.88
N PRO A 298 -4.04 19.15 3.29
CA PRO A 298 -5.33 18.97 2.62
C PRO A 298 -6.53 18.91 3.56
N ALA A 299 -6.32 18.79 4.87
CA ALA A 299 -7.40 18.65 5.84
C ALA A 299 -8.39 19.82 5.85
N ASP A 300 -7.94 21.01 5.45
CA ASP A 300 -8.81 22.20 5.36
C ASP A 300 -9.70 22.21 4.11
N GLY A 301 -9.50 21.26 3.20
CA GLY A 301 -10.24 21.17 1.94
C GLY A 301 -9.69 22.07 0.84
N VAL A 302 -10.58 22.55 -0.05
CA VAL A 302 -10.23 23.45 -1.16
C VAL A 302 -11.09 24.71 -1.04
N HIS A 303 -10.41 25.85 -1.01
CA HIS A 303 -11.06 27.14 -0.76
C HIS A 303 -11.45 27.85 -2.07
N ALA A 304 -12.44 28.72 -1.98
CA ALA A 304 -12.93 29.47 -3.13
C ALA A 304 -11.89 30.40 -3.79
N TYR A 305 -10.78 30.67 -3.11
CA TYR A 305 -9.66 31.47 -3.63
C TYR A 305 -8.58 30.61 -4.30
N ASP A 306 -8.64 29.29 -4.19
CA ASP A 306 -7.64 28.40 -4.81
C ASP A 306 -7.73 28.41 -6.33
N THR A 307 -6.60 28.29 -7.01
CA THR A 307 -6.48 28.51 -8.45
C THR A 307 -7.44 27.64 -9.27
N HIS A 308 -7.63 26.38 -8.90
CA HIS A 308 -8.48 25.42 -9.60
C HIS A 308 -9.78 25.07 -8.85
N TYR A 309 -10.20 25.93 -7.92
CA TYR A 309 -11.42 25.73 -7.16
C TYR A 309 -12.65 25.50 -8.05
N SER A 310 -12.83 26.34 -9.07
CA SER A 310 -14.01 26.26 -9.96
C SER A 310 -14.09 24.92 -10.67
N ASP A 311 -12.96 24.40 -11.14
CA ASP A 311 -12.90 23.10 -11.83
C ASP A 311 -13.31 21.93 -10.90
N LEU A 312 -12.89 21.99 -9.62
CA LEU A 312 -13.27 20.99 -8.63
C LEU A 312 -14.71 21.18 -8.18
N ALA A 313 -15.17 22.41 -7.97
CA ALA A 313 -16.56 22.70 -7.59
C ALA A 313 -17.55 22.15 -8.64
N GLU A 314 -17.32 22.44 -9.92
CA GLU A 314 -18.11 21.91 -11.03
C GLU A 314 -18.07 20.37 -11.08
N TRP A 315 -16.89 19.78 -10.90
CA TRP A 315 -16.72 18.33 -10.84
C TRP A 315 -17.56 17.71 -9.71
N MET A 316 -17.64 18.39 -8.55
CA MET A 316 -18.46 17.98 -7.41
C MET A 316 -19.96 18.30 -7.58
N GLY A 317 -20.34 18.97 -8.67
CA GLY A 317 -21.73 19.39 -8.91
C GLY A 317 -22.15 20.60 -8.10
N MET A 318 -21.21 21.39 -7.60
CA MET A 318 -21.43 22.65 -6.90
C MET A 318 -21.43 23.82 -7.90
N ASN A 319 -22.11 24.91 -7.55
CA ASN A 319 -22.03 26.16 -8.30
C ASN A 319 -20.83 26.99 -7.83
N PRO A 320 -19.77 27.19 -8.64
CA PRO A 320 -18.59 27.94 -8.23
C PRO A 320 -18.89 29.40 -7.83
N ALA A 321 -19.95 30.00 -8.39
CA ALA A 321 -20.34 31.38 -8.09
C ALA A 321 -20.79 31.56 -6.61
N GLU A 322 -21.18 30.50 -5.93
CA GLU A 322 -21.54 30.54 -4.51
C GLU A 322 -20.32 30.66 -3.59
N LYS A 323 -19.10 30.42 -4.10
CA LYS A 323 -17.84 30.52 -3.38
C LYS A 323 -17.82 29.76 -2.06
N LYS A 324 -18.47 28.59 -2.00
CA LYS A 324 -18.47 27.71 -0.85
C LYS A 324 -17.25 26.83 -0.87
N ASP A 325 -16.49 26.78 0.22
CA ASP A 325 -15.35 25.89 0.37
C ASP A 325 -15.77 24.42 0.21
N ILE A 326 -14.90 23.61 -0.36
CA ILE A 326 -15.10 22.18 -0.56
C ILE A 326 -14.35 21.47 0.56
N PRO A 327 -15.06 20.78 1.48
CA PRO A 327 -14.40 20.09 2.59
C PRO A 327 -13.54 18.93 2.10
N TRP A 328 -12.57 18.52 2.92
CA TRP A 328 -11.76 17.34 2.67
C TRP A 328 -12.57 16.06 2.84
N LEU A 329 -12.77 15.30 1.76
CA LEU A 329 -13.59 14.09 1.71
C LEU A 329 -12.76 12.87 1.26
N ALA A 330 -11.75 12.49 2.04
CA ALA A 330 -10.81 11.42 1.70
C ALA A 330 -11.45 10.05 1.42
N SER A 331 -12.66 9.80 1.96
CA SER A 331 -13.42 8.57 1.73
C SER A 331 -14.36 8.62 0.53
N ASP A 332 -14.52 9.79 -0.10
CA ASP A 332 -15.35 9.96 -1.28
C ASP A 332 -14.50 9.80 -2.55
N LYS A 333 -14.78 8.76 -3.33
CA LYS A 333 -14.08 8.47 -4.59
C LYS A 333 -14.14 9.64 -5.57
N ARG A 334 -15.32 10.24 -5.75
CA ARG A 334 -15.52 11.34 -6.70
C ARG A 334 -14.70 12.56 -6.29
N PHE A 335 -14.67 12.87 -4.99
CA PHE A 335 -13.84 13.96 -4.48
C PHE A 335 -12.36 13.69 -4.74
N MET A 336 -11.86 12.49 -4.40
CA MET A 336 -10.45 12.16 -4.57
C MET A 336 -10.01 12.15 -6.05
N GLU A 337 -10.85 11.63 -6.96
CA GLU A 337 -10.61 11.72 -8.41
C GLU A 337 -10.57 13.18 -8.89
N GLY A 338 -11.49 14.00 -8.41
CA GLY A 338 -11.55 15.44 -8.72
C GLY A 338 -10.37 16.20 -8.14
N TRP A 339 -10.06 16.01 -6.87
CA TRP A 339 -8.95 16.67 -6.20
C TRP A 339 -7.61 16.35 -6.90
N TYR A 340 -7.36 15.06 -7.17
CA TYR A 340 -6.16 14.67 -7.89
C TYR A 340 -6.13 15.21 -9.32
N GLY A 341 -7.23 15.08 -10.05
CA GLY A 341 -7.30 15.44 -11.47
C GLY A 341 -7.40 16.95 -11.75
N LYS A 342 -8.08 17.71 -10.88
CA LYS A 342 -8.35 19.14 -11.08
C LYS A 342 -7.44 20.05 -10.27
N ILE A 343 -6.94 19.60 -9.12
CA ILE A 343 -6.06 20.40 -8.26
C ILE A 343 -4.59 19.98 -8.44
N LEU A 344 -4.23 18.73 -8.14
CA LEU A 344 -2.82 18.33 -8.12
C LEU A 344 -2.21 18.17 -9.51
N ARG A 345 -2.92 17.54 -10.47
CA ARG A 345 -2.38 17.31 -11.81
C ARG A 345 -2.02 18.57 -12.59
N PRO A 346 -2.78 19.68 -12.54
CA PRO A 346 -2.33 20.94 -13.10
C PRO A 346 -1.00 21.40 -12.50
N MET A 347 -0.87 21.39 -11.16
CA MET A 347 0.37 21.80 -10.48
C MET A 347 1.58 20.91 -10.84
N GLU A 348 1.41 19.60 -10.93
CA GLU A 348 2.48 18.68 -11.37
C GLU A 348 2.97 18.96 -12.81
N LYS A 349 2.13 19.54 -13.66
CA LYS A 349 2.51 19.89 -15.03
C LYS A 349 3.34 21.17 -15.12
N GLU A 350 3.26 22.02 -14.13
CA GLU A 350 4.02 23.26 -14.07
C GLU A 350 5.50 23.03 -13.69
N GLY A 351 5.81 21.98 -12.96
CA GLY A 351 7.16 21.64 -12.48
C GLY A 351 7.32 20.20 -12.12
#